data_80444681b108e1fbdc8dd1d3b52914eb
#
_entry.id   80444681b108e1fbdc8dd1d3b52914eb
#
_cell.length_a   1.000
_cell.length_b   1.000
_cell.length_c   1.000
_cell.angle_alpha   90.00
_cell.angle_beta   90.00
_cell.angle_gamma   90.00
#
_symmetry.space_group_name_H-M   'P 1'
#
loop_
_entity.id
_entity.type
_entity.pdbx_description
1 polymer ?
#
loop_
_entity_poly.entity_id
_entity_poly.type
_entity_poly.pdbx_seq_one_letter_code
_entity_poly.pdbx_strand_id
1 'polypeptide(L)'
;MDYTKKIMHQSNYWYNDGLGKAKIRDMSGAIVSLRRSLQYNRGNIAARNLLGLVYYGRGEVAEALVEWIISKNLRPRDNIANEYIQRIQDAS
;
A
#
# COMPACT_ATOMS: atom_id res chain seq x y z
N MET A 1 0.94 28.43 2.87
CA MET A 1 0.87 27.06 2.31
C MET A 1 -0.01 26.21 3.21
N ASP A 2 -0.93 25.47 2.61
CA ASP A 2 -1.78 24.54 3.36
C ASP A 2 -0.94 23.37 3.86
N TYR A 3 -0.91 23.17 5.16
CA TYR A 3 -0.14 22.11 5.80
C TYR A 3 -0.62 20.71 5.37
N THR A 4 -1.93 20.55 5.22
CA THR A 4 -2.54 19.29 4.78
C THR A 4 -2.07 18.92 3.37
N LYS A 5 -2.04 19.87 2.44
CA LYS A 5 -1.54 19.63 1.09
C LYS A 5 -0.08 19.21 1.09
N LYS A 6 0.73 19.82 1.95
CA LYS A 6 2.15 19.46 2.07
C LYS A 6 2.32 18.00 2.53
N ILE A 7 1.55 17.58 3.54
CA ILE A 7 1.59 16.20 4.04
C ILE A 7 1.16 15.21 2.97
N MET A 8 0.06 15.50 2.26
CA MET A 8 -0.42 14.63 1.18
C MET A 8 0.57 14.59 0.02
N HIS A 9 1.22 15.68 -0.27
CA HIS A 9 2.25 15.75 -1.31
C HIS A 9 3.44 14.86 -0.98
N GLN A 10 3.92 14.89 0.26
CA GLN A 10 4.99 14.03 0.74
C GLN A 10 4.59 12.56 0.68
N SER A 11 3.36 12.23 1.09
CA SER A 11 2.85 10.88 1.01
C SER A 11 2.88 10.37 -0.44
N ASN A 12 2.41 11.18 -1.39
CA ASN A 12 2.39 10.81 -2.81
C ASN A 12 3.79 10.68 -3.39
N TYR A 13 4.72 11.52 -2.97
CA TYR A 13 6.12 11.40 -3.39
C TYR A 13 6.68 10.02 -3.02
N TRP A 14 6.50 9.59 -1.76
CA TRP A 14 7.01 8.32 -1.30
C TRP A 14 6.27 7.13 -1.91
N TYR A 15 4.97 7.30 -2.18
CA TYR A 15 4.22 6.30 -2.94
C TYR A 15 4.83 6.10 -4.33
N ASN A 16 5.06 7.19 -5.06
CA ASN A 16 5.64 7.12 -6.40
C ASN A 16 7.04 6.52 -6.39
N ASP A 17 7.84 6.87 -5.39
CA ASP A 17 9.17 6.28 -5.21
C ASP A 17 9.07 4.77 -4.99
N GLY A 18 8.17 4.33 -4.13
CA GLY A 18 7.92 2.92 -3.86
C GLY A 18 7.42 2.17 -5.10
N LEU A 19 6.52 2.79 -5.87
CA LEU A 19 6.03 2.21 -7.11
C LEU A 19 7.16 1.99 -8.11
N GLY A 20 8.04 2.97 -8.28
CA GLY A 20 9.20 2.85 -9.16
C GLY A 20 10.12 1.71 -8.74
N LYS A 21 10.38 1.58 -7.45
CA LYS A 21 11.19 0.49 -6.90
C LYS A 21 10.54 -0.88 -7.09
N ALA A 22 9.23 -0.97 -6.90
CA ALA A 22 8.49 -2.21 -7.14
C ALA A 22 8.57 -2.64 -8.61
N LYS A 23 8.48 -1.69 -9.53
CA LYS A 23 8.57 -1.97 -10.97
C LYS A 23 9.90 -2.59 -11.38
N ILE A 24 10.99 -2.20 -10.73
CA ILE A 24 12.31 -2.78 -10.97
C ILE A 24 12.62 -3.94 -10.03
N ARG A 25 11.63 -4.40 -9.28
CA ARG A 25 11.71 -5.53 -8.35
C ARG A 25 12.64 -5.30 -7.16
N ASP A 26 12.88 -4.05 -6.80
CA ASP A 26 13.50 -3.69 -5.52
C ASP A 26 12.42 -3.70 -4.43
N MET A 27 12.06 -4.88 -3.98
CA MET A 27 10.95 -5.06 -3.05
C MET A 27 11.24 -4.48 -1.68
N SER A 28 12.46 -4.68 -1.16
CA SER A 28 12.85 -4.12 0.13
C SER A 28 12.83 -2.60 0.13
N GLY A 29 13.36 -1.99 -0.94
CA GLY A 29 13.31 -0.54 -1.11
C GLY A 29 11.89 -0.01 -1.27
N ALA A 30 11.06 -0.74 -2.01
CA ALA A 30 9.65 -0.39 -2.17
C ALA A 30 8.92 -0.37 -0.82
N ILE A 31 9.15 -1.38 0.03
CA ILE A 31 8.53 -1.44 1.36
C ILE A 31 8.91 -0.23 2.20
N VAL A 32 10.19 0.14 2.21
CA VAL A 32 10.66 1.31 2.97
C VAL A 32 9.94 2.58 2.50
N SER A 33 9.89 2.80 1.19
CA SER A 33 9.26 4.00 0.62
C SER A 33 7.76 4.03 0.87
N LEU A 34 7.07 2.90 0.71
CA LEU A 34 5.63 2.82 0.94
C LEU A 34 5.27 3.03 2.41
N ARG A 35 6.08 2.50 3.33
CA ARG A 35 5.89 2.77 4.76
C ARG A 35 6.08 4.25 5.07
N ARG A 36 7.04 4.92 4.44
CA ARG A 36 7.20 6.37 4.58
C ARG A 36 5.98 7.12 4.07
N SER A 37 5.45 6.70 2.91
CA SER A 37 4.21 7.27 2.39
C SER A 37 3.09 7.21 3.44
N LEU A 38 2.94 6.08 4.10
CA LEU A 38 1.91 5.87 5.12
C LEU A 38 2.19 6.62 6.43
N GLN A 39 3.45 6.93 6.72
CA GLN A 39 3.78 7.80 7.86
C GLN A 39 3.28 9.23 7.65
N TYR A 40 3.33 9.71 6.41
CA TYR A 40 2.81 11.04 6.07
C TYR A 40 1.28 11.04 5.95
N ASN A 41 0.71 10.00 5.37
CA ASN A 41 -0.74 9.87 5.23
C ASN A 41 -1.16 8.41 5.37
N ARG A 42 -1.65 8.06 6.55
CA ARG A 42 -2.10 6.70 6.87
C ARG A 42 -3.28 6.26 5.99
N GLY A 43 -4.05 7.21 5.47
CA GLY A 43 -5.18 6.97 4.60
C GLY A 43 -4.84 6.89 3.11
N ASN A 44 -3.56 6.87 2.75
CA ASN A 44 -3.18 6.72 1.35
C ASN A 44 -3.47 5.29 0.90
N ILE A 45 -4.65 5.09 0.32
CA ILE A 45 -5.15 3.78 -0.09
C ILE A 45 -4.24 3.15 -1.15
N ALA A 46 -3.78 3.94 -2.13
CA ALA A 46 -2.89 3.45 -3.17
C ALA A 46 -1.59 2.90 -2.59
N ALA A 47 -0.99 3.62 -1.64
CA ALA A 47 0.24 3.17 -0.98
C ALA A 47 0.01 1.89 -0.17
N ARG A 48 -1.11 1.82 0.54
CA ARG A 48 -1.43 0.65 1.34
C ARG A 48 -1.68 -0.58 0.49
N ASN A 49 -2.44 -0.42 -0.59
CA ASN A 49 -2.72 -1.53 -1.50
C ASN A 49 -1.46 -2.03 -2.21
N LEU A 50 -0.60 -1.11 -2.63
CA LEU A 50 0.67 -1.47 -3.25
C LEU A 50 1.61 -2.17 -2.26
N LEU A 51 1.67 -1.68 -1.02
CA LEU A 51 2.47 -2.33 0.02
C LEU A 51 2.02 -3.78 0.23
N GLY A 52 0.72 -4.02 0.24
CA GLY A 52 0.18 -5.38 0.29
C GLY A 52 0.65 -6.24 -0.87
N LEU A 53 0.61 -5.71 -2.10
CA LEU A 53 1.10 -6.44 -3.27
C LEU A 53 2.59 -6.77 -3.19
N VAL A 54 3.40 -5.85 -2.68
CA VAL A 54 4.84 -6.07 -2.52
C VAL A 54 5.10 -7.17 -1.49
N TYR A 55 4.40 -7.13 -0.34
CA TYR A 55 4.48 -8.21 0.65
C TYR A 55 4.07 -9.55 0.05
N TYR A 56 2.95 -9.56 -0.69
CA TYR A 56 2.47 -10.79 -1.33
C TYR A 56 3.51 -11.35 -2.31
N GLY A 57 4.12 -10.48 -3.11
CA GLY A 57 5.17 -10.89 -4.05
C GLY A 57 6.40 -11.49 -3.38
N ARG A 58 6.64 -11.17 -2.12
CA ARG A 58 7.72 -11.74 -1.31
C ARG A 58 7.28 -13.01 -0.56
N GLY A 59 6.04 -13.44 -0.72
CA GLY A 59 5.49 -14.58 0.00
C GLY A 59 5.02 -14.25 1.42
N GLU A 60 5.00 -12.98 1.79
CA GLU A 60 4.58 -12.51 3.11
C GLU A 60 3.07 -12.25 3.09
N VAL A 61 2.28 -13.34 3.04
CA VAL A 61 0.83 -13.26 2.84
C VAL A 61 0.12 -12.62 4.03
N ALA A 62 0.55 -12.92 5.25
CA ALA A 62 -0.07 -12.35 6.44
C ALA A 62 0.08 -10.82 6.47
N GLU A 63 1.27 -10.31 6.16
CA GLU A 63 1.54 -8.89 6.09
C GLU A 63 0.73 -8.22 4.98
N ALA A 64 0.60 -8.89 3.83
CA ALA A 64 -0.23 -8.40 2.73
C ALA A 64 -1.68 -8.26 3.15
N LEU A 65 -2.24 -9.27 3.81
CA LEU A 65 -3.62 -9.25 4.29
C LEU A 65 -3.87 -8.11 5.28
N VAL A 66 -2.93 -7.86 6.18
CA VAL A 66 -3.05 -6.76 7.15
C VAL A 66 -3.23 -5.42 6.41
N GLU A 67 -2.39 -5.15 5.40
CA GLU A 67 -2.49 -3.90 4.64
C GLU A 67 -3.80 -3.79 3.89
N TRP A 68 -4.24 -4.86 3.24
CA TRP A 68 -5.50 -4.86 2.48
C TRP A 68 -6.73 -4.76 3.39
N ILE A 69 -6.72 -5.39 4.56
CA ILE A 69 -7.82 -5.26 5.53
C ILE A 69 -7.92 -3.84 6.06
N ILE A 70 -6.79 -3.21 6.38
CA ILE A 70 -6.79 -1.80 6.80
C ILE A 70 -7.33 -0.93 5.66
N SER A 71 -6.87 -1.16 4.43
CA SER A 71 -7.34 -0.44 3.25
C SER A 71 -8.85 -0.57 3.08
N LYS A 72 -9.38 -1.78 3.16
CA LYS A 72 -10.81 -2.05 3.07
C LYS A 72 -11.60 -1.33 4.16
N ASN A 73 -11.08 -1.30 5.39
CA ASN A 73 -11.74 -0.62 6.50
C ASN A 73 -11.76 0.90 6.32
N LEU A 74 -10.71 1.46 5.73
CA LEU A 74 -10.64 2.88 5.41
C LEU A 74 -11.52 3.27 4.23
N ARG A 75 -11.63 2.39 3.24
CA ARG A 75 -12.41 2.61 2.03
C ARG A 75 -13.10 1.30 1.62
N PRO A 76 -14.33 1.06 2.15
CA PRO A 76 -15.03 -0.22 1.92
C PRO A 76 -15.51 -0.45 0.49
N ARG A 77 -15.69 0.62 -0.30
CA ARG A 77 -16.23 0.54 -1.67
C ARG A 77 -15.19 1.01 -2.68
N ASP A 78 -15.30 0.48 -3.91
CA ASP A 78 -14.43 0.84 -5.03
C ASP A 78 -12.95 0.73 -4.64
N ASN A 79 -12.61 -0.40 -4.05
CA ASN A 79 -11.27 -0.65 -3.54
C ASN A 79 -10.80 -2.04 -3.99
N ILE A 80 -9.73 -2.07 -4.78
CA ILE A 80 -9.15 -3.31 -5.30
C ILE A 80 -8.72 -4.29 -4.20
N ALA A 81 -8.46 -3.77 -2.99
CA ALA A 81 -8.12 -4.62 -1.84
C ALA A 81 -9.19 -5.69 -1.57
N ASN A 82 -10.46 -5.39 -1.84
CA ASN A 82 -11.55 -6.35 -1.66
C ASN A 82 -11.35 -7.58 -2.55
N GLU A 83 -10.89 -7.38 -3.79
CA GLU A 83 -10.62 -8.47 -4.72
C GLU A 83 -9.39 -9.27 -4.27
N TYR A 84 -8.35 -8.61 -3.82
CA TYR A 84 -7.14 -9.29 -3.36
C TYR A 84 -7.44 -10.17 -2.13
N ILE A 85 -8.19 -9.66 -1.18
CA ILE A 85 -8.61 -10.43 -0.01
C ILE A 85 -9.43 -11.65 -0.43
N GLN A 86 -10.39 -11.45 -1.34
CA GLN A 86 -11.25 -12.53 -1.81
C GLN A 86 -10.46 -13.64 -2.48
N ARG A 87 -9.47 -13.29 -3.31
CA ARG A 87 -8.62 -14.27 -3.98
C ARG A 87 -7.85 -15.14 -3.00
N ILE A 88 -7.36 -14.54 -1.91
CA ILE A 88 -6.66 -15.32 -0.88
C ILE A 88 -7.62 -16.25 -0.15
N GLN A 89 -8.83 -15.77 0.18
CA GLN A 89 -9.86 -16.59 0.81
C GLN A 89 -10.27 -17.76 -0.08
N ASP A 90 -10.42 -17.53 -1.38
CA ASP A 90 -10.81 -18.56 -2.34
C ASP A 90 -9.72 -19.61 -2.54
N ALA A 91 -8.46 -19.24 -2.35
CA ALA A 91 -7.33 -20.16 -2.48
C ALA A 91 -7.09 -21.03 -1.24
N SER A 92 -7.79 -20.75 -0.16
CA SER A 92 -7.61 -21.42 1.13
C SER A 92 -8.32 -22.78 1.19
#